data_e4ca8a58129ba5165fc4386bb653ccc6
#
_entry.id   e4ca8a58129ba5165fc4386bb653ccc6
#
_cell.length_a   1.000
_cell.length_b   1.000
_cell.length_c   1.000
_cell.angle_alpha   90.00
_cell.angle_beta   90.00
_cell.angle_gamma   90.00
#
_symmetry.space_group_name_H-M   'P 1'
#
loop_
_entity.id
_entity.type
_entity.pdbx_description
1 polymer ?
#
loop_
_entity_poly.entity_id
_entity_poly.type
_entity_poly.pdbx_seq_one_letter_code
_entity_poly.pdbx_strand_id
1 'polypeptide(L)'
;QIVGVLAALVAQGGEAVVLDLIDFFLYGMYSKKFNYEKLSGSYKQYKVNQAGIALIEWFRKPMRQALRKSKRFTQPGYIEKTAEEASVIASTGNQCGEGWLLTGEMIELIKSGVPNIACLQPFACLPNHVTGKGMMKAIRERFPKANIVAIDYDPGASNVNQLNRIKLMMATAHKNLEA
;
A
#
# COMPACT_ATOMS: atom_id res chain seq x y z
N GLN A 1 7.01 17.07 -0.82
CA GLN A 1 7.86 16.00 -1.38
C GLN A 1 7.04 15.00 -2.19
N ILE A 2 5.91 14.49 -1.70
CA ILE A 2 5.01 13.59 -2.45
C ILE A 2 4.56 14.24 -3.77
N VAL A 3 4.17 15.51 -3.76
CA VAL A 3 3.80 16.27 -4.96
C VAL A 3 4.93 16.26 -6.01
N GLY A 4 6.20 16.33 -5.59
CA GLY A 4 7.35 16.26 -6.49
C GLY A 4 7.49 14.90 -7.18
N VAL A 5 7.22 13.80 -6.46
CA VAL A 5 7.21 12.45 -7.06
C VAL A 5 6.09 12.30 -8.08
N LEU A 6 4.88 12.72 -7.69
CA LEU A 6 3.72 12.67 -8.58
C LEU A 6 3.97 13.49 -9.85
N ALA A 7 4.51 14.71 -9.70
CA ALA A 7 4.87 15.56 -10.83
C ALA A 7 5.94 14.90 -11.74
N ALA A 8 6.95 14.27 -11.14
CA ALA A 8 7.99 13.58 -11.90
C ALA A 8 7.46 12.35 -12.65
N LEU A 9 6.52 11.59 -12.08
CA LEU A 9 5.85 10.46 -12.73
C LEU A 9 5.00 10.93 -13.92
N VAL A 10 4.18 11.97 -13.71
CA VAL A 10 3.33 12.54 -14.76
C VAL A 10 4.16 13.14 -15.90
N ALA A 11 5.26 13.85 -15.58
CA ALA A 11 6.18 14.41 -16.58
C ALA A 11 6.86 13.34 -17.46
N GLN A 12 6.89 12.08 -17.02
CA GLN A 12 7.40 10.94 -17.79
C GLN A 12 6.29 10.09 -18.44
N GLY A 13 5.07 10.63 -18.53
CA GLY A 13 3.93 9.97 -19.17
C GLY A 13 3.21 8.93 -18.29
N GLY A 14 3.50 8.87 -17.01
CA GLY A 14 2.83 7.98 -16.07
C GLY A 14 1.54 8.58 -15.52
N GLU A 15 0.57 7.72 -15.19
CA GLU A 15 -0.57 8.06 -14.34
C GLU A 15 -0.29 7.59 -12.92
N ALA A 16 -0.46 8.48 -11.94
CA ALA A 16 -0.21 8.16 -10.55
C ALA A 16 -1.49 7.68 -9.85
N VAL A 17 -1.43 6.49 -9.25
CA VAL A 17 -2.47 5.94 -8.40
C VAL A 17 -2.03 6.08 -6.95
N VAL A 18 -2.88 6.69 -6.11
CA VAL A 18 -2.64 6.87 -4.67
C VAL A 18 -3.71 6.11 -3.91
N LEU A 19 -3.30 5.42 -2.87
CA LEU A 19 -4.17 4.63 -2.02
C LEU A 19 -5.01 5.50 -1.07
N ASP A 20 -6.09 4.92 -0.55
CA ASP A 20 -7.05 5.62 0.31
C ASP A 20 -6.52 5.73 1.75
N LEU A 21 -6.51 6.95 2.30
CA LEU A 21 -6.07 7.20 3.67
C LEU A 21 -6.98 6.54 4.72
N ILE A 22 -8.25 6.27 4.40
CA ILE A 22 -9.19 5.62 5.33
C ILE A 22 -8.74 4.20 5.67
N ASP A 23 -8.07 3.52 4.76
CA ASP A 23 -7.58 2.16 4.98
C ASP A 23 -6.56 2.08 6.12
N PHE A 24 -5.81 3.15 6.40
CA PHE A 24 -4.95 3.23 7.58
C PHE A 24 -5.74 3.18 8.90
N PHE A 25 -6.89 3.84 8.97
CA PHE A 25 -7.75 3.76 10.15
C PHE A 25 -8.41 2.39 10.28
N LEU A 26 -8.87 1.82 9.16
CA LEU A 26 -9.44 0.47 9.13
C LEU A 26 -8.41 -0.59 9.53
N TYR A 27 -7.16 -0.43 9.11
CA TYR A 27 -6.03 -1.27 9.51
C TYR A 27 -5.86 -1.29 11.03
N GLY A 28 -5.86 -0.12 11.69
CA GLY A 28 -5.75 -0.02 13.14
C GLY A 28 -6.89 -0.72 13.88
N MET A 29 -8.10 -0.64 13.35
CA MET A 29 -9.28 -1.35 13.87
C MET A 29 -9.19 -2.85 13.61
N TYR A 30 -8.82 -3.27 12.41
CA TYR A 30 -8.71 -4.68 12.03
C TYR A 30 -7.62 -5.41 12.80
N SER A 31 -6.53 -4.75 13.13
CA SER A 31 -5.43 -5.29 13.92
C SER A 31 -5.87 -5.80 15.30
N LYS A 32 -7.00 -5.33 15.84
CA LYS A 32 -7.59 -5.84 17.10
C LYS A 32 -8.06 -7.29 16.99
N LYS A 33 -8.35 -7.77 15.77
CA LYS A 33 -8.64 -9.19 15.52
C LYS A 33 -7.43 -10.06 15.85
N PHE A 34 -6.26 -9.74 15.29
CA PHE A 34 -5.02 -10.47 15.57
C PHE A 34 -4.66 -10.43 17.06
N ASN A 35 -4.82 -9.26 17.69
CA ASN A 35 -4.53 -9.10 19.10
C ASN A 35 -5.43 -9.99 19.96
N TYR A 36 -6.72 -10.10 19.64
CA TYR A 36 -7.64 -11.00 20.31
C TYR A 36 -7.27 -12.48 20.07
N GLU A 37 -7.03 -12.88 18.83
CA GLU A 37 -6.80 -14.27 18.44
C GLU A 37 -5.43 -14.81 18.89
N LYS A 38 -4.39 -13.95 18.97
CA LYS A 38 -2.99 -14.37 19.12
C LYS A 38 -2.27 -13.77 20.33
N LEU A 39 -2.74 -12.66 20.88
CA LEU A 39 -2.04 -11.89 21.92
C LEU A 39 -2.89 -11.68 23.17
N SER A 40 -3.92 -12.52 23.41
CA SER A 40 -4.82 -12.40 24.57
C SER A 40 -5.50 -11.03 24.68
N GLY A 41 -5.74 -10.37 23.57
CA GLY A 41 -6.42 -9.08 23.54
C GLY A 41 -7.90 -9.16 23.94
N SER A 42 -8.49 -8.02 24.25
CA SER A 42 -9.89 -7.93 24.72
C SER A 42 -10.89 -8.26 23.61
N TYR A 43 -11.77 -9.22 23.84
CA TYR A 43 -12.90 -9.54 22.97
C TYR A 43 -13.83 -8.34 22.75
N LYS A 44 -14.08 -7.54 23.79
CA LYS A 44 -14.89 -6.32 23.69
C LYS A 44 -14.28 -5.32 22.71
N GLN A 45 -12.97 -5.07 22.79
CA GLN A 45 -12.28 -4.19 21.84
C GLN A 45 -12.36 -4.72 20.40
N TYR A 46 -12.14 -6.01 20.21
CA TYR A 46 -12.28 -6.64 18.90
C TYR A 46 -13.69 -6.40 18.32
N LYS A 47 -14.76 -6.68 19.09
CA LYS A 47 -16.15 -6.50 18.62
C LYS A 47 -16.51 -5.04 18.34
N VAL A 48 -16.09 -4.11 19.20
CA VAL A 48 -16.34 -2.67 18.98
C VAL A 48 -15.65 -2.19 17.70
N ASN A 49 -14.40 -2.61 17.46
CA ASN A 49 -13.68 -2.22 16.26
C ASN A 49 -14.27 -2.86 14.99
N GLN A 50 -14.76 -4.10 15.06
CA GLN A 50 -15.48 -4.70 13.94
C GLN A 50 -16.77 -3.94 13.61
N ALA A 51 -17.55 -3.53 14.62
CA ALA A 51 -18.71 -2.68 14.39
C ALA A 51 -18.34 -1.34 13.78
N GLY A 52 -17.20 -0.75 14.21
CA GLY A 52 -16.64 0.48 13.62
C GLY A 52 -16.29 0.32 12.15
N ILE A 53 -15.60 -0.78 11.79
CA ILE A 53 -15.30 -1.11 10.38
C ILE A 53 -16.60 -1.22 9.57
N ALA A 54 -17.58 -1.98 10.07
CA ALA A 54 -18.87 -2.15 9.40
C ALA A 54 -19.61 -0.82 9.19
N LEU A 55 -19.56 0.09 10.17
CA LEU A 55 -20.15 1.43 10.07
C LEU A 55 -19.44 2.28 9.00
N ILE A 56 -18.11 2.30 8.99
CA ILE A 56 -17.33 3.04 7.98
C ILE A 56 -17.62 2.48 6.58
N GLU A 57 -17.63 1.16 6.41
CA GLU A 57 -17.93 0.52 5.13
C GLU A 57 -19.39 0.78 4.68
N TRP A 58 -20.32 0.91 5.60
CA TRP A 58 -21.69 1.32 5.28
C TRP A 58 -21.74 2.73 4.69
N PHE A 59 -20.99 3.68 5.27
CA PHE A 59 -20.85 5.03 4.72
C PHE A 59 -20.09 5.06 3.39
N ARG A 60 -19.12 4.17 3.18
CA ARG A 60 -18.35 4.04 1.92
C ARG A 60 -19.15 3.40 0.78
N LYS A 61 -20.28 2.74 1.08
CA LYS A 61 -21.07 2.00 0.08
C LYS A 61 -21.51 2.84 -1.13
N PRO A 62 -22.05 4.05 -0.99
CA PRO A 62 -22.41 4.89 -2.15
C PRO A 62 -21.19 5.27 -3.00
N MET A 63 -20.07 5.60 -2.36
CA MET A 63 -18.81 5.90 -3.05
C MET A 63 -18.33 4.70 -3.87
N ARG A 64 -18.30 3.50 -3.27
CA ARG A 64 -17.92 2.25 -3.97
C ARG A 64 -18.84 1.99 -5.17
N GLN A 65 -20.15 2.21 -5.03
CA GLN A 65 -21.10 2.06 -6.13
C GLN A 65 -20.85 3.05 -7.27
N ALA A 66 -20.47 4.30 -6.95
CA ALA A 66 -20.10 5.30 -7.94
C ALA A 66 -18.79 4.91 -8.66
N LEU A 67 -17.77 4.48 -7.93
CA LEU A 67 -16.48 4.07 -8.49
C LEU A 67 -16.58 2.81 -9.38
N ARG A 68 -17.50 1.87 -9.08
CA ARG A 68 -17.77 0.71 -9.95
C ARG A 68 -18.23 1.10 -11.35
N LYS A 69 -18.86 2.26 -11.50
CA LYS A 69 -19.33 2.78 -12.80
C LYS A 69 -18.23 3.57 -13.53
N SER A 70 -17.15 3.88 -12.85
CA SER A 70 -16.02 4.60 -13.44
C SER A 70 -15.19 3.68 -14.34
N LYS A 71 -14.79 4.18 -15.49
CA LYS A 71 -13.82 3.51 -16.36
C LYS A 71 -12.37 3.80 -15.98
N ARG A 72 -12.16 4.86 -15.19
CA ARG A 72 -10.82 5.36 -14.84
C ARG A 72 -10.40 5.01 -13.41
N PHE A 73 -11.34 5.10 -12.46
CA PHE A 73 -11.04 4.91 -11.05
C PHE A 73 -11.49 3.54 -10.57
N THR A 74 -10.64 2.86 -9.82
CA THR A 74 -10.97 1.61 -9.14
C THR A 74 -11.54 1.89 -7.76
N GLN A 75 -12.42 1.02 -7.27
CA GLN A 75 -12.89 1.11 -5.90
C GLN A 75 -11.79 0.59 -4.94
N PRO A 76 -11.61 1.21 -3.76
CA PRO A 76 -10.68 0.68 -2.75
C PRO A 76 -11.11 -0.72 -2.28
N GLY A 77 -10.15 -1.56 -1.91
CA GLY A 77 -10.37 -2.88 -1.35
C GLY A 77 -11.11 -2.85 -0.02
N TYR A 78 -11.49 -4.03 0.50
CA TYR A 78 -11.90 -4.19 1.89
C TYR A 78 -10.67 -4.55 2.72
N ILE A 79 -10.57 -4.00 3.92
CA ILE A 79 -9.41 -4.19 4.78
C ILE A 79 -9.14 -5.68 5.10
N GLU A 80 -10.20 -6.49 5.17
CA GLU A 80 -10.08 -7.93 5.36
C GLU A 80 -9.31 -8.59 4.22
N LYS A 81 -9.63 -8.19 2.98
CA LYS A 81 -8.96 -8.71 1.78
C LYS A 81 -7.51 -8.25 1.74
N THR A 82 -7.24 -7.00 2.01
CA THR A 82 -5.86 -6.46 2.08
C THR A 82 -5.04 -7.20 3.15
N ALA A 83 -5.65 -7.55 4.30
CA ALA A 83 -5.01 -8.35 5.34
C ALA A 83 -4.72 -9.79 4.89
N GLU A 84 -5.65 -10.45 4.19
CA GLU A 84 -5.43 -11.78 3.61
C GLU A 84 -4.27 -11.75 2.60
N GLU A 85 -4.24 -10.74 1.75
CA GLU A 85 -3.17 -10.55 0.76
C GLU A 85 -1.81 -10.31 1.42
N ALA A 86 -1.75 -9.45 2.42
CA ALA A 86 -0.54 -9.20 3.20
C ALA A 86 -0.02 -10.49 3.87
N SER A 87 -0.93 -11.31 4.42
CA SER A 87 -0.60 -12.51 5.19
C SER A 87 0.18 -13.58 4.40
N VAL A 88 0.13 -13.51 3.07
CA VAL A 88 0.89 -14.40 2.18
C VAL A 88 2.40 -14.15 2.27
N ILE A 89 2.81 -12.93 2.63
CA ILE A 89 4.21 -12.49 2.67
C ILE A 89 4.62 -12.03 4.06
N ALA A 90 3.76 -11.24 4.73
CA ALA A 90 4.04 -10.62 6.03
C ALA A 90 2.95 -10.98 7.03
N SER A 91 3.33 -11.36 8.26
CA SER A 91 2.35 -11.60 9.32
C SER A 91 1.56 -10.32 9.63
N THR A 92 0.24 -10.45 9.80
CA THR A 92 -0.62 -9.36 10.31
C THR A 92 -0.35 -8.98 11.77
N GLY A 93 0.59 -9.66 12.42
CA GLY A 93 1.18 -9.27 13.69
C GLY A 93 2.18 -8.12 13.60
N ASN A 94 2.65 -7.75 12.41
CA ASN A 94 3.47 -6.57 12.19
C ASN A 94 2.59 -5.31 12.24
N GLN A 95 2.37 -4.76 13.44
CA GLN A 95 1.41 -3.68 13.70
C GLN A 95 2.08 -2.37 14.15
N CYS A 96 3.39 -2.22 13.98
CA CYS A 96 4.10 -0.97 14.27
C CYS A 96 3.87 0.02 13.13
N GLY A 97 3.34 1.20 13.43
CA GLY A 97 2.95 2.18 12.42
C GLY A 97 1.94 1.60 11.43
N GLU A 98 2.20 1.72 10.14
CA GLU A 98 1.40 1.14 9.04
C GLU A 98 1.53 -0.38 8.94
N GLY A 99 2.59 -0.95 9.50
CA GLY A 99 2.78 -2.37 9.65
C GLY A 99 2.52 -3.18 8.39
N TRP A 100 1.74 -4.27 8.51
CA TRP A 100 1.39 -5.17 7.40
C TRP A 100 0.59 -4.49 6.28
N LEU A 101 -0.04 -3.33 6.56
CA LEU A 101 -0.82 -2.60 5.57
C LEU A 101 0.04 -2.24 4.36
N LEU A 102 1.27 -1.75 4.55
CA LEU A 102 2.18 -1.39 3.45
C LEU A 102 2.43 -2.56 2.49
N THR A 103 2.62 -3.76 3.04
CA THR A 103 2.79 -4.97 2.22
C THR A 103 1.51 -5.32 1.48
N GLY A 104 0.36 -5.25 2.16
CA GLY A 104 -0.95 -5.56 1.60
C GLY A 104 -1.33 -4.61 0.47
N GLU A 105 -1.12 -3.32 0.65
CA GLU A 105 -1.37 -2.28 -0.35
C GLU A 105 -0.53 -2.47 -1.61
N MET A 106 0.75 -2.81 -1.48
CA MET A 106 1.59 -3.11 -2.65
C MET A 106 1.05 -4.31 -3.44
N ILE A 107 0.59 -5.35 -2.74
CA ILE A 107 0.01 -6.55 -3.39
C ILE A 107 -1.32 -6.20 -4.05
N GLU A 108 -2.17 -5.41 -3.40
CA GLU A 108 -3.43 -4.94 -3.94
C GLU A 108 -3.24 -4.13 -5.23
N LEU A 109 -2.27 -3.21 -5.25
CA LEU A 109 -1.90 -2.45 -6.45
C LEU A 109 -1.49 -3.38 -7.59
N ILE A 110 -0.60 -4.34 -7.35
CA ILE A 110 -0.14 -5.30 -8.38
C ILE A 110 -1.32 -6.09 -8.95
N LYS A 111 -2.20 -6.59 -8.10
CA LYS A 111 -3.38 -7.36 -8.51
C LYS A 111 -4.44 -6.54 -9.23
N SER A 112 -4.50 -5.24 -8.95
CA SER A 112 -5.39 -4.31 -9.67
C SER A 112 -4.83 -3.84 -11.01
N GLY A 113 -3.65 -4.33 -11.42
CA GLY A 113 -3.02 -3.98 -12.70
C GLY A 113 -2.07 -2.78 -12.62
N VAL A 114 -1.65 -2.38 -11.43
CA VAL A 114 -0.67 -1.31 -11.18
C VAL A 114 0.63 -1.90 -10.61
N PRO A 115 1.45 -2.57 -11.45
CA PRO A 115 2.64 -3.28 -10.98
C PRO A 115 3.85 -2.35 -10.72
N ASN A 116 3.80 -1.09 -11.16
CA ASN A 116 4.88 -0.13 -11.02
C ASN A 116 4.66 0.70 -9.74
N ILE A 117 5.44 0.44 -8.71
CA ILE A 117 5.21 0.97 -7.36
C ILE A 117 6.41 1.77 -6.86
N ALA A 118 6.18 3.02 -6.50
CA ALA A 118 7.14 3.84 -5.77
C ALA A 118 6.86 3.71 -4.27
N CYS A 119 7.68 2.94 -3.56
CA CYS A 119 7.61 2.80 -2.11
C CYS A 119 8.44 3.91 -1.46
N LEU A 120 7.76 4.92 -0.91
CA LEU A 120 8.40 6.08 -0.31
C LEU A 120 8.88 5.75 1.10
N GLN A 121 10.15 6.05 1.39
CA GLN A 121 10.81 5.74 2.66
C GLN A 121 11.11 7.04 3.41
N PRO A 122 10.28 7.47 4.37
CA PRO A 122 10.64 8.56 5.26
C PRO A 122 11.87 8.19 6.08
N PHE A 123 12.73 9.18 6.37
CA PHE A 123 13.91 8.95 7.20
C PHE A 123 13.57 8.26 8.52
N ALA A 124 14.31 7.21 8.85
CA ALA A 124 14.18 6.41 10.07
C ALA A 124 12.76 5.84 10.34
N CYS A 125 11.88 5.79 9.34
CA CYS A 125 10.55 5.18 9.50
C CYS A 125 10.65 3.65 9.49
N LEU A 126 10.61 3.04 10.69
CA LEU A 126 10.77 1.60 10.88
C LEU A 126 9.80 0.76 10.04
N PRO A 127 8.46 0.99 10.07
CA PRO A 127 7.53 0.19 9.28
C PRO A 127 7.81 0.26 7.78
N ASN A 128 8.16 1.42 7.25
CA ASN A 128 8.52 1.56 5.83
C ASN A 128 9.77 0.74 5.46
N HIS A 129 10.75 0.66 6.36
CA HIS A 129 11.95 -0.17 6.12
C HIS A 129 11.66 -1.67 6.26
N VAL A 130 10.85 -2.09 7.23
CA VAL A 130 10.58 -3.51 7.51
C VAL A 130 9.50 -4.06 6.59
N THR A 131 8.29 -3.49 6.62
CA THR A 131 7.10 -4.02 5.91
C THR A 131 6.87 -3.38 4.55
N GLY A 132 7.58 -2.29 4.23
CA GLY A 132 7.67 -1.72 2.89
C GLY A 132 8.87 -2.29 2.12
N LYS A 133 10.03 -1.63 2.26
CA LYS A 133 11.27 -1.98 1.54
C LYS A 133 11.74 -3.42 1.80
N GLY A 134 11.63 -3.90 3.04
CA GLY A 134 12.07 -5.25 3.42
C GLY A 134 11.28 -6.37 2.74
N MET A 135 10.02 -6.13 2.38
CA MET A 135 9.17 -7.14 1.73
C MET A 135 9.26 -7.14 0.20
N MET A 136 9.93 -6.15 -0.41
CA MET A 136 9.99 -6.00 -1.88
C MET A 136 10.55 -7.24 -2.60
N LYS A 137 11.56 -7.93 -2.01
CA LYS A 137 12.11 -9.15 -2.59
C LYS A 137 11.06 -10.25 -2.61
N ALA A 138 10.42 -10.54 -1.50
CA ALA A 138 9.38 -11.56 -1.39
C ALA A 138 8.17 -11.27 -2.30
N ILE A 139 7.79 -9.98 -2.43
CA ILE A 139 6.73 -9.57 -3.36
C ILE A 139 7.14 -9.88 -4.80
N ARG A 140 8.37 -9.54 -5.23
CA ARG A 140 8.85 -9.81 -6.59
C ARG A 140 8.94 -11.30 -6.89
N GLU A 141 9.35 -12.12 -5.94
CA GLU A 141 9.38 -13.58 -6.09
C GLU A 141 7.98 -14.14 -6.33
N ARG A 142 6.97 -13.59 -5.67
CA ARG A 142 5.57 -13.99 -5.82
C ARG A 142 4.91 -13.39 -7.06
N PHE A 143 5.29 -12.16 -7.42
CA PHE A 143 4.75 -11.39 -8.54
C PHE A 143 5.89 -10.90 -9.44
N PRO A 144 6.40 -11.72 -10.36
CA PRO A 144 7.59 -11.41 -11.17
C PRO A 144 7.46 -10.17 -12.05
N LYS A 145 6.22 -9.73 -12.35
CA LYS A 145 5.95 -8.48 -13.09
C LYS A 145 6.00 -7.22 -12.20
N ALA A 146 6.15 -7.38 -10.89
CA ALA A 146 6.18 -6.25 -9.96
C ALA A 146 7.48 -5.45 -10.11
N ASN A 147 7.33 -4.20 -10.51
CA ASN A 147 8.40 -3.21 -10.64
C ASN A 147 8.31 -2.23 -9.47
N ILE A 148 8.92 -2.59 -8.34
CA ILE A 148 8.86 -1.81 -7.10
C ILE A 148 10.19 -1.12 -6.88
N VAL A 149 10.18 0.18 -6.57
CA VAL A 149 11.36 0.94 -6.22
C VAL A 149 11.20 1.60 -4.86
N ALA A 150 12.21 1.47 -3.98
CA ALA A 150 12.26 2.23 -2.75
C ALA A 150 12.90 3.60 -3.02
N ILE A 151 12.25 4.66 -2.57
CA ILE A 151 12.74 6.04 -2.72
C ILE A 151 12.90 6.63 -1.31
N ASP A 152 14.15 6.85 -0.92
CA ASP A 152 14.47 7.37 0.41
C ASP A 152 14.24 8.89 0.44
N TYR A 153 13.47 9.36 1.44
CA TYR A 153 13.19 10.76 1.74
C TYR A 153 13.86 11.15 3.05
N ASP A 154 15.15 11.38 2.97
CA ASP A 154 15.96 11.95 4.03
C ASP A 154 16.13 13.47 3.78
N PRO A 155 16.15 14.35 4.81
CA PRO A 155 16.49 15.76 4.65
C PRO A 155 17.83 16.02 3.95
N GLY A 156 18.78 15.08 4.04
CA GLY A 156 20.06 15.11 3.33
C GLY A 156 20.07 14.37 1.99
N ALA A 157 18.96 13.75 1.58
CA ALA A 157 18.94 12.97 0.34
C ALA A 157 18.99 13.87 -0.90
N SER A 158 19.82 13.47 -1.87
CA SER A 158 19.92 14.17 -3.14
C SER A 158 18.66 13.99 -3.98
N ASN A 159 18.06 15.09 -4.42
CA ASN A 159 16.94 15.08 -5.38
C ASN A 159 17.29 14.30 -6.66
N VAL A 160 18.56 14.32 -7.06
CA VAL A 160 19.06 13.58 -8.23
C VAL A 160 18.88 12.07 -8.03
N ASN A 161 19.19 11.55 -6.85
CA ASN A 161 19.02 10.12 -6.55
C ASN A 161 17.54 9.71 -6.58
N GLN A 162 16.66 10.53 -6.03
CA GLN A 162 15.20 10.30 -6.05
C GLN A 162 14.68 10.27 -7.49
N LEU A 163 15.05 11.27 -8.30
CA LEU A 163 14.66 11.34 -9.71
C LEU A 163 15.23 10.18 -10.52
N ASN A 164 16.46 9.75 -10.27
CA ASN A 164 17.07 8.63 -10.98
C ASN A 164 16.33 7.32 -10.67
N ARG A 165 15.89 7.09 -9.43
CA ARG A 165 15.08 5.91 -9.07
C ARG A 165 13.74 5.91 -9.79
N ILE A 166 13.08 7.07 -9.89
CA ILE A 166 11.83 7.22 -10.64
C ILE A 166 12.07 6.94 -12.13
N LYS A 167 13.12 7.52 -12.73
CA LYS A 167 13.46 7.29 -14.15
C LYS A 167 13.73 5.82 -14.44
N LEU A 168 14.46 5.11 -13.58
CA LEU A 168 14.73 3.68 -13.73
C LEU A 168 13.44 2.86 -13.65
N MET A 169 12.54 3.19 -12.71
CA MET A 169 11.23 2.53 -12.61
C MET A 169 10.42 2.77 -13.88
N MET A 170 10.36 4.00 -14.39
CA MET A 170 9.62 4.34 -15.60
C MET A 170 10.22 3.67 -16.85
N ALA A 171 11.55 3.62 -16.99
CA ALA A 171 12.19 2.90 -18.07
C ALA A 171 11.84 1.41 -18.07
N THR A 172 11.81 0.78 -16.90
CA THR A 172 11.36 -0.61 -16.75
C THR A 172 9.88 -0.75 -17.09
N ALA A 173 9.04 0.20 -16.65
CA ALA A 173 7.61 0.20 -16.97
C ALA A 173 7.34 0.26 -18.47
N HIS A 174 8.02 1.17 -19.18
CA HIS A 174 7.92 1.26 -20.65
C HIS A 174 8.35 -0.03 -21.34
N LYS A 175 9.49 -0.60 -20.95
CA LYS A 175 9.94 -1.88 -21.49
C LYS A 175 8.93 -3.01 -21.28
N ASN A 176 8.25 -3.03 -20.15
CA ASN A 176 7.24 -4.05 -19.83
C ASN A 176 5.92 -3.86 -20.59
N LEU A 177 5.65 -2.66 -21.11
CA LEU A 177 4.49 -2.39 -21.98
C LEU A 177 4.73 -2.82 -23.42
N GLU A 178 5.99 -2.86 -23.85
CA GLU A 178 6.39 -3.26 -25.22
C GLU A 178 6.59 -4.78 -25.37
N ALA A 179 6.63 -5.52 -24.25
CA ALA A 179 6.86 -6.97 -24.19
C ALA A 179 5.54 -7.74 -24.07
#